data_5d1fab7ba99bca2aef66e449147cc6dc
#
_entry.id   5d1fab7ba99bca2aef66e449147cc6dc
#
_cell.length_a   1.000
_cell.length_b   1.000
_cell.length_c   1.000
_cell.angle_alpha   90.00
_cell.angle_beta   90.00
_cell.angle_gamma   90.00
#
_symmetry.space_group_name_H-M   'P 1'
#
loop_
_entity.id
_entity.type
_entity.pdbx_description
1 polymer ?
#
loop_
_entity_poly.entity_id
_entity_poly.type
_entity_poly.pdbx_seq_one_letter_code
_entity_poly.pdbx_strand_id
1 'polypeptide(L)' 'MIQNDRELEVTRQRIGQFQDWLGQMRRNAEPRDFEAMASGYRLEIERMQAEVMEYLLSPVGPPREKQVA' A
#
# COMPACT_ATOMS: atom_id res chain seq x y z
N MET A 1 2.80 10.04 2.96
CA MET A 1 3.70 10.10 1.81
C MET A 1 5.01 9.41 2.10
N ILE A 2 5.48 8.59 1.18
CA ILE A 2 6.71 7.83 1.36
C ILE A 2 7.89 8.67 0.90
N GLN A 3 8.87 8.84 1.77
CA GLN A 3 10.00 9.71 1.48
C GLN A 3 11.34 8.98 1.37
N ASN A 4 11.39 7.73 1.81
CA ASN A 4 12.64 6.97 1.73
C ASN A 4 12.32 5.49 1.74
N ASP A 5 13.34 4.69 1.51
CA ASP A 5 13.15 3.24 1.39
C ASP A 5 12.66 2.61 2.67
N ARG A 6 13.03 3.18 3.79
CA ARG A 6 12.55 2.65 5.05
C ARG A 6 11.05 2.82 5.20
N GLU A 7 10.55 3.99 4.82
CA GLU A 7 9.12 4.23 4.88
C GLU A 7 8.38 3.39 3.86
N LEU A 8 9.02 3.12 2.73
CA LEU A 8 8.44 2.22 1.75
C LEU A 8 8.23 0.84 2.36
N GLU A 9 9.24 0.35 3.06
CA GLU A 9 9.14 -0.96 3.68
C GLU A 9 8.03 -1.00 4.73
N VAL A 10 7.94 0.04 5.55
CA VAL A 10 6.89 0.12 6.55
C VAL A 10 5.52 0.13 5.90
N THR A 11 5.37 0.87 4.82
CA THR A 11 4.10 0.93 4.12
C THR A 11 3.73 -0.42 3.53
N ARG A 12 4.71 -1.12 2.97
CA ARG A 12 4.45 -2.46 2.44
C ARG A 12 3.99 -3.42 3.53
N GLN A 13 4.60 -3.33 4.70
CA GLN A 13 4.18 -4.18 5.81
C GLN A 13 2.76 -3.86 6.24
N ARG A 14 2.39 -2.59 6.22
CA ARG A 14 1.05 -2.19 6.56
C ARG A 14 0.04 -2.73 5.56
N ILE A 15 0.36 -2.63 4.29
CA ILE A 15 -0.51 -3.16 3.26
C ILE A 15 -0.73 -4.65 3.49
N GLY A 16 0.34 -5.38 3.76
CA GLY A 16 0.23 -6.80 4.02
C GLY A 16 -0.64 -7.10 5.22
N GLN A 17 -0.51 -6.31 6.27
CA GLN A 17 -1.31 -6.52 7.47
C GLN A 17 -2.79 -6.27 7.20
N PHE A 18 -3.08 -5.20 6.47
CA PHE A 18 -4.48 -4.91 6.13
C PHE A 18 -5.06 -6.03 5.27
N GLN A 19 -4.26 -6.55 4.36
CA GLN A 19 -4.72 -7.65 3.51
C GLN A 19 -4.95 -8.91 4.33
N ASP A 20 -4.12 -9.17 5.32
CA ASP A 20 -4.34 -10.30 6.21
C ASP A 20 -5.64 -10.15 6.99
N TRP A 21 -5.89 -8.96 7.49
CA TRP A 21 -7.14 -8.71 8.21
C TRP A 21 -8.35 -8.92 7.30
N LEU A 22 -8.27 -8.44 6.07
CA LEU A 22 -9.34 -8.68 5.12
C LEU A 22 -9.56 -10.17 4.89
N GLY A 23 -8.46 -10.91 4.75
CA GLY A 23 -8.55 -12.35 4.55
C GLY A 23 -9.23 -13.04 5.70
N GLN A 24 -8.95 -12.59 6.92
CA GLN A 24 -9.59 -13.17 8.08
C GLN A 24 -11.07 -12.81 8.14
N MET A 25 -11.38 -11.57 7.85
CA MET A 25 -12.76 -11.14 7.92
C MET A 25 -13.64 -11.80 6.87
N ARG A 26 -13.10 -12.05 5.69
CA ARG A 26 -13.91 -12.69 4.66
C ARG A 26 -14.28 -14.11 5.04
N ARG A 27 -13.52 -14.72 5.94
CA ARG A 27 -13.81 -16.08 6.40
C ARG A 27 -14.70 -16.12 7.64
N ASN A 28 -14.62 -15.07 8.46
CA ASN A 28 -15.25 -15.11 9.77
C ASN A 28 -16.44 -14.18 9.94
N ALA A 29 -16.53 -13.13 9.15
CA ALA A 29 -17.61 -12.17 9.31
C ALA A 29 -18.81 -12.53 8.45
N GLU A 30 -19.97 -12.05 8.89
CA GLU A 30 -21.17 -12.19 8.08
C GLU A 30 -20.99 -11.43 6.79
N PRO A 31 -21.50 -11.95 5.68
CA PRO A 31 -21.29 -11.26 4.40
C PRO A 31 -21.68 -9.81 4.40
N ARG A 32 -22.77 -9.50 5.09
CA ARG A 32 -23.26 -8.13 5.17
C ARG A 32 -22.27 -7.24 5.91
N ASP A 33 -21.77 -7.74 7.04
CA ASP A 33 -20.81 -7.00 7.84
C ASP A 33 -19.47 -6.89 7.14
N PHE A 34 -19.10 -7.93 6.44
CA PHE A 34 -17.85 -7.92 5.71
C PHE A 34 -17.82 -6.81 4.68
N GLU A 35 -18.91 -6.64 3.95
CA GLU A 35 -18.97 -5.62 2.91
C GLU A 35 -18.73 -4.23 3.49
N ALA A 36 -19.37 -3.95 4.62
CA ALA A 36 -19.24 -2.64 5.23
C ALA A 36 -17.81 -2.39 5.70
N MET A 37 -17.21 -3.40 6.32
CA MET A 37 -15.85 -3.24 6.86
C MET A 37 -14.80 -3.24 5.76
N ALA A 38 -14.99 -4.07 4.74
CA ALA A 38 -14.03 -4.17 3.67
C ALA A 38 -13.91 -2.89 2.88
N SER A 39 -14.99 -2.14 2.82
CA SER A 39 -15.00 -0.89 2.07
C SER A 39 -13.93 0.08 2.59
N GLY A 40 -13.87 0.25 3.91
CA GLY A 40 -12.86 1.12 4.50
C GLY A 40 -11.45 0.60 4.32
N TYR A 41 -11.27 -0.70 4.52
CA TYR A 41 -9.96 -1.30 4.34
C TYR A 41 -9.49 -1.18 2.90
N ARG A 42 -10.41 -1.35 1.97
CA ARG A 42 -10.06 -1.23 0.55
C ARG A 42 -9.53 0.16 0.23
N LEU A 43 -10.20 1.18 0.73
CA LEU A 43 -9.75 2.54 0.50
C LEU A 43 -8.35 2.78 1.06
N GLU A 44 -8.10 2.27 2.26
CA GLU A 44 -6.80 2.43 2.88
C GLU A 44 -5.71 1.71 2.09
N ILE A 45 -6.01 0.49 1.67
CA ILE A 45 -5.03 -0.28 0.92
C ILE A 45 -4.74 0.40 -0.42
N GLU A 46 -5.78 0.86 -1.09
CA GLU A 46 -5.60 1.52 -2.38
C GLU A 46 -4.78 2.79 -2.23
N ARG A 47 -5.01 3.54 -1.16
CA ARG A 47 -4.25 4.75 -0.93
C ARG A 47 -2.79 4.43 -0.68
N MET A 48 -2.53 3.42 0.13
CA MET A 48 -1.15 3.04 0.42
C MET A 48 -0.45 2.49 -0.81
N GLN A 49 -1.15 1.73 -1.62
CA GLN A 49 -0.56 1.21 -2.85
C GLN A 49 -0.26 2.33 -3.84
N ALA A 50 -1.12 3.33 -3.89
CA ALA A 50 -0.86 4.47 -4.75
C ALA A 50 0.38 5.22 -4.30
N GLU A 51 0.57 5.35 -2.99
CA GLU A 51 1.75 6.00 -2.46
C GLU A 51 3.02 5.21 -2.79
N VAL A 52 2.93 3.89 -2.72
CA VAL A 52 4.07 3.05 -3.08
C VAL A 52 4.43 3.26 -4.54
N MET A 53 3.42 3.25 -5.40
CA MET A 53 3.68 3.44 -6.82
C MET A 53 4.26 4.82 -7.10
N GLU A 54 3.72 5.82 -6.44
CA GLU A 54 4.21 7.18 -6.62
C GLU A 54 5.69 7.26 -6.24
N TYR A 55 6.05 6.64 -5.14
CA TYR A 55 7.43 6.65 -4.70
C TYR A 55 8.34 5.89 -5.66
N LEU A 56 7.90 4.72 -6.08
CA LEU A 56 8.73 3.89 -6.95
C LEU A 56 8.91 4.49 -8.33
N LEU A 57 7.97 5.29 -8.77
CA LEU A 57 8.07 5.92 -10.08
C LEU A 57 8.83 7.23 -10.05
N SER A 58 9.19 7.70 -8.88
CA SER A 58 9.95 8.93 -8.73
C SER A 58 11.43 8.63 -8.83
N PRO A 59 12.16 9.39 -9.62
CA PRO A 59 13.61 9.16 -9.73
C PRO A 59 14.31 9.49 -8.42
N VAL A 60 15.38 8.79 -8.17
CA VAL A 60 16.17 8.99 -6.97
C VAL A 60 17.20 10.06 -7.20
N GLY A 61 17.11 11.11 -6.41
CA GLY A 61 18.13 12.12 -6.43
C GLY A 61 18.29 12.82 -7.75
N PRO A 62 19.40 13.49 -7.88
CA PRO A 62 19.62 14.31 -9.07
C PRO A 62 19.89 13.46 -10.29
N PRO A 63 20.08 14.14 -11.35
CA PRO A 63 20.07 13.60 -12.69
C PRO A 63 20.65 12.24 -12.86
N ARG A 64 19.82 11.36 -13.28
CA ARG A 64 20.25 10.01 -13.55
C ARG A 64 20.61 9.84 -15.02
N GLU A 65 20.32 10.81 -15.78
CA GLU A 65 20.56 10.73 -17.22
C GLU A 65 22.02 10.54 -17.53
N LYS A 66 22.89 11.03 -16.68
CA LYS A 66 24.28 10.84 -16.92
C LYS A 66 24.69 9.38 -16.76
N GLN A 67 23.89 8.61 -16.13
CA GLN A 67 24.17 7.18 -15.99
C GLN A 67 23.64 6.42 -17.17
N VAL A 68 22.70 6.99 -17.82
CA VAL A 68 22.09 6.35 -18.95
C VAL A 68 22.93 6.42 -20.18
N ALA A 69 23.72 7.42 -20.27
CA ALA A 69 24.51 7.67 -21.44
C ALA A 69 25.47 6.53 -21.81
#